data_b1f9a3ac17ef35a685fcd376a3506f05
#
_entry.id   b1f9a3ac17ef35a685fcd376a3506f05
#
_cell.length_a   1.000
_cell.length_b   1.000
_cell.length_c   1.000
_cell.angle_alpha   90.00
_cell.angle_beta   90.00
_cell.angle_gamma   90.00
#
_symmetry.space_group_name_H-M   'P 1'
#
loop_
_entity.id
_entity.type
_entity.pdbx_description
1 polymer ?
#
loop_
_entity_poly.entity_id
_entity_poly.type
_entity_poly.pdbx_seq_one_letter_code
_entity_poly.pdbx_strand_id
1 'polypeptide(L)'
;MTNHADKNSIGDQRREVGRSHFTAVLGFMLKDVSHPEMALLADWATNEPGCLHTSQLSHLRNQKMRMLGVKSLDSLGRINTSIHALKTDRKGSFRAMDTATTTARIEEIVERFDPVLHPQTGLPLDAGDLMMVYLGYLELPELVPAAAVDDQAMAKAASKIGSWVEDRLSERGLKFRDGLQLIKDKWTGSDTGRDLFCQVVAGMASYSTEQLRADLDPIAATISSLIDEDIVAAEIVEMVNA
;
A
#
# COMPACT_ATOMS: atom_id res chain seq x y z
N MET A 1 15.27 24.85 -32.79
CA MET A 1 15.84 23.72 -32.02
C MET A 1 14.95 23.51 -30.79
N THR A 2 13.89 22.74 -30.91
CA THR A 2 12.92 22.51 -29.84
C THR A 2 13.42 21.38 -28.95
N ASN A 3 13.54 21.64 -27.66
CA ASN A 3 14.10 20.83 -26.60
C ASN A 3 13.49 19.40 -26.55
N HIS A 4 14.26 18.41 -26.96
CA HIS A 4 13.93 16.99 -26.74
C HIS A 4 14.02 16.59 -25.26
N ALA A 5 14.67 17.38 -24.40
CA ALA A 5 14.81 17.13 -22.98
C ALA A 5 13.49 17.22 -22.20
N ASP A 6 12.60 18.17 -22.54
CA ASP A 6 11.32 18.35 -21.82
C ASP A 6 10.29 17.22 -22.07
N LYS A 7 10.32 16.56 -23.23
CA LYS A 7 9.37 15.46 -23.52
C LYS A 7 9.67 14.17 -22.74
N ASN A 8 10.93 13.90 -22.44
CA ASN A 8 11.31 12.75 -21.63
C ASN A 8 10.93 12.95 -20.15
N SER A 9 11.00 14.17 -19.61
CA SER A 9 10.67 14.46 -18.22
C SER A 9 9.17 14.24 -17.90
N ILE A 10 8.26 14.65 -18.81
CA ILE A 10 6.81 14.48 -18.62
C ILE A 10 6.38 13.00 -18.68
N GLY A 11 6.99 12.23 -19.56
CA GLY A 11 6.73 10.79 -19.68
C GLY A 11 7.21 10.01 -18.47
N ASP A 12 8.34 10.41 -17.90
CA ASP A 12 8.92 9.77 -16.72
C ASP A 12 8.14 10.14 -15.45
N GLN A 13 7.74 11.39 -15.28
CA GLN A 13 6.85 11.81 -14.18
C GLN A 13 5.51 11.06 -14.20
N ARG A 14 4.88 10.94 -15.37
CA ARG A 14 3.63 10.18 -15.49
C ARG A 14 3.79 8.72 -15.09
N ARG A 15 4.88 8.06 -15.51
CA ARG A 15 5.16 6.67 -15.13
C ARG A 15 5.42 6.52 -13.65
N GLU A 16 6.04 7.47 -13.01
CA GLU A 16 6.29 7.47 -11.58
C GLU A 16 4.98 7.58 -10.80
N VAL A 17 4.13 8.53 -11.16
CA VAL A 17 2.77 8.66 -10.62
C VAL A 17 1.99 7.37 -10.85
N GLY A 18 2.01 6.80 -12.05
CA GLY A 18 1.32 5.54 -12.36
C GLY A 18 1.80 4.36 -11.52
N ARG A 19 3.10 4.25 -11.26
CA ARG A 19 3.64 3.21 -10.37
C ARG A 19 3.18 3.39 -8.92
N SER A 20 3.12 4.63 -8.45
CA SER A 20 2.60 4.93 -7.11
C SER A 20 1.14 4.51 -6.99
N HIS A 21 0.29 4.91 -7.94
CA HIS A 21 -1.11 4.50 -7.99
C HIS A 21 -1.28 2.99 -8.07
N PHE A 22 -0.49 2.32 -8.89
CA PHE A 22 -0.54 0.86 -9.02
C PHE A 22 -0.10 0.16 -7.70
N THR A 23 0.87 0.70 -6.99
CA THR A 23 1.28 0.21 -5.67
C THR A 23 0.15 0.38 -4.65
N ALA A 24 -0.58 1.50 -4.69
CA ALA A 24 -1.75 1.73 -3.85
C ALA A 24 -2.87 0.72 -4.15
N VAL A 25 -3.15 0.45 -5.43
CA VAL A 25 -4.10 -0.61 -5.85
C VAL A 25 -3.70 -1.96 -5.27
N LEU A 26 -2.42 -2.35 -5.42
CA LEU A 26 -1.92 -3.60 -4.84
C LEU A 26 -2.02 -3.60 -3.31
N GLY A 27 -1.70 -2.50 -2.67
CA GLY A 27 -1.84 -2.34 -1.21
C GLY A 27 -3.28 -2.56 -0.77
N PHE A 28 -4.25 -1.98 -1.48
CA PHE A 28 -5.66 -2.17 -1.22
C PHE A 28 -6.11 -3.63 -1.43
N MET A 29 -5.74 -4.25 -2.55
CA MET A 29 -6.07 -5.66 -2.83
C MET A 29 -5.45 -6.63 -1.81
N LEU A 30 -4.32 -6.27 -1.21
CA LEU A 30 -3.59 -7.06 -0.22
C LEU A 30 -3.90 -6.65 1.23
N LYS A 31 -4.84 -5.74 1.47
CA LYS A 31 -5.13 -5.23 2.81
C LYS A 31 -5.52 -6.35 3.78
N ASP A 32 -6.43 -7.22 3.36
CA ASP A 32 -6.98 -8.29 4.18
C ASP A 32 -6.70 -9.70 3.58
N VAL A 33 -5.79 -9.76 2.60
CA VAL A 33 -5.44 -10.97 1.85
C VAL A 33 -3.93 -11.13 1.80
N SER A 34 -3.43 -12.28 2.22
CA SER A 34 -2.00 -12.58 2.19
C SER A 34 -1.48 -12.89 0.77
N HIS A 35 -0.17 -12.77 0.54
CA HIS A 35 0.44 -13.12 -0.74
C HIS A 35 0.14 -14.57 -1.20
N PRO A 36 0.17 -15.60 -0.33
CA PRO A 36 -0.24 -16.95 -0.71
C PRO A 36 -1.71 -17.06 -1.12
N GLU A 37 -2.60 -16.34 -0.42
CA GLU A 37 -4.02 -16.31 -0.76
C GLU A 37 -4.27 -15.60 -2.10
N MET A 38 -3.54 -14.52 -2.37
CA MET A 38 -3.61 -13.84 -3.67
C MET A 38 -3.12 -14.74 -4.81
N ALA A 39 -2.08 -15.54 -4.59
CA ALA A 39 -1.62 -16.52 -5.57
C ALA A 39 -2.68 -17.62 -5.81
N LEU A 40 -3.34 -18.10 -4.76
CA LEU A 40 -4.46 -19.05 -4.87
C LEU A 40 -5.65 -18.44 -5.65
N LEU A 41 -6.00 -17.20 -5.38
CA LEU A 41 -7.03 -16.47 -6.14
C LEU A 41 -6.65 -16.31 -7.61
N ALA A 42 -5.37 -16.09 -7.91
CA ALA A 42 -4.89 -15.99 -9.29
C ALA A 42 -5.07 -17.32 -10.03
N ASP A 43 -4.64 -18.43 -9.43
CA ASP A 43 -4.80 -19.75 -10.00
C ASP A 43 -6.28 -20.10 -10.25
N TRP A 44 -7.15 -19.75 -9.29
CA TRP A 44 -8.59 -19.93 -9.43
C TRP A 44 -9.19 -19.04 -10.53
N ALA A 45 -8.90 -17.74 -10.54
CA ALA A 45 -9.49 -16.78 -11.46
C ALA A 45 -9.04 -16.99 -12.93
N THR A 46 -7.80 -17.42 -13.12
CA THR A 46 -7.23 -17.69 -14.46
C THR A 46 -7.44 -19.12 -14.92
N ASN A 47 -7.70 -20.04 -14.01
CA ASN A 47 -7.66 -21.49 -14.23
C ASN A 47 -6.27 -22.00 -14.70
N GLU A 48 -5.21 -21.31 -14.31
CA GLU A 48 -3.81 -21.63 -14.63
C GLU A 48 -2.98 -21.64 -13.33
N PRO A 49 -2.48 -22.81 -12.88
CA PRO A 49 -1.62 -22.86 -11.69
C PRO A 49 -0.31 -22.09 -11.86
N GLY A 50 0.06 -21.33 -10.83
CA GLY A 50 1.34 -20.63 -10.78
C GLY A 50 1.43 -19.41 -11.71
N CYS A 51 0.29 -18.82 -12.09
CA CYS A 51 0.28 -17.62 -12.94
C CYS A 51 0.75 -16.36 -12.20
N LEU A 52 0.64 -16.35 -10.87
CA LEU A 52 1.10 -15.24 -10.02
C LEU A 52 1.84 -15.81 -8.79
N HIS A 53 3.13 -15.50 -8.65
CA HIS A 53 3.93 -15.97 -7.53
C HIS A 53 3.99 -14.95 -6.39
N THR A 54 4.10 -15.43 -5.16
CA THR A 54 4.24 -14.59 -3.94
C THR A 54 5.43 -13.64 -4.00
N SER A 55 6.55 -14.09 -4.59
CA SER A 55 7.73 -13.26 -4.82
C SER A 55 7.47 -12.11 -5.81
N GLN A 56 6.66 -12.34 -6.85
CA GLN A 56 6.26 -11.30 -7.80
C GLN A 56 5.40 -10.25 -7.10
N LEU A 57 4.42 -10.65 -6.29
CA LEU A 57 3.60 -9.74 -5.49
C LEU A 57 4.45 -8.87 -4.56
N SER A 58 5.41 -9.49 -3.87
CA SER A 58 6.35 -8.75 -3.02
C SER A 58 7.19 -7.75 -3.82
N HIS A 59 7.69 -8.14 -4.98
CA HIS A 59 8.47 -7.23 -5.84
C HIS A 59 7.61 -6.11 -6.43
N LEU A 60 6.36 -6.37 -6.79
CA LEU A 60 5.41 -5.37 -7.27
C LEU A 60 5.09 -4.36 -6.18
N ARG A 61 4.75 -4.83 -4.98
CA ARG A 61 4.43 -3.98 -3.82
C ARG A 61 5.61 -3.07 -3.44
N ASN A 62 6.84 -3.59 -3.53
CA ASN A 62 8.04 -2.84 -3.18
C ASN A 62 8.65 -2.07 -4.36
N GLN A 63 7.95 -1.93 -5.47
CA GLN A 63 8.39 -1.23 -6.69
C GLN A 63 9.73 -1.73 -7.27
N LYS A 64 10.14 -2.97 -6.93
CA LYS A 64 11.41 -3.56 -7.38
C LYS A 64 11.36 -4.08 -8.82
N MET A 65 10.18 -4.15 -9.43
CA MET A 65 10.01 -4.54 -10.82
C MET A 65 10.03 -3.31 -11.73
N ARG A 66 10.96 -3.31 -12.68
CA ARG A 66 11.06 -2.24 -13.69
C ARG A 66 9.93 -2.28 -14.73
N MET A 67 9.41 -3.46 -14.99
CA MET A 67 8.30 -3.68 -15.94
C MET A 67 7.31 -4.67 -15.35
N LEU A 68 6.04 -4.35 -15.47
CA LEU A 68 4.95 -5.22 -15.08
C LEU A 68 4.68 -6.22 -16.21
N GLY A 69 4.71 -7.51 -15.91
CA GLY A 69 4.41 -8.56 -16.89
C GLY A 69 2.93 -8.62 -17.22
N VAL A 70 2.60 -8.84 -18.50
CA VAL A 70 1.20 -8.97 -18.96
C VAL A 70 0.45 -10.05 -18.19
N LYS A 71 1.09 -11.17 -17.86
CA LYS A 71 0.48 -12.25 -17.06
C LYS A 71 0.08 -11.79 -15.67
N SER A 72 0.91 -10.99 -15.00
CA SER A 72 0.59 -10.46 -13.66
C SER A 72 -0.60 -9.50 -13.70
N LEU A 73 -0.67 -8.64 -14.73
CA LEU A 73 -1.81 -7.74 -14.94
C LEU A 73 -3.09 -8.52 -15.21
N ASP A 74 -3.03 -9.52 -16.12
CA ASP A 74 -4.18 -10.37 -16.44
C ASP A 74 -4.67 -11.10 -15.19
N SER A 75 -3.76 -11.69 -14.41
CA SER A 75 -4.12 -12.38 -13.16
C SER A 75 -4.80 -11.46 -12.17
N LEU A 76 -4.23 -10.27 -11.91
CA LEU A 76 -4.81 -9.30 -10.98
C LEU A 76 -6.17 -8.78 -11.45
N GLY A 77 -6.30 -8.46 -12.73
CA GLY A 77 -7.57 -8.03 -13.32
C GLY A 77 -8.64 -9.12 -13.23
N ARG A 78 -8.29 -10.39 -13.50
CA ARG A 78 -9.21 -11.52 -13.39
C ARG A 78 -9.62 -11.80 -11.94
N ILE A 79 -8.70 -11.69 -10.98
CA ILE A 79 -9.05 -11.76 -9.55
C ILE A 79 -10.11 -10.72 -9.23
N ASN A 80 -9.83 -9.47 -9.56
CA ASN A 80 -10.69 -8.34 -9.23
C ASN A 80 -12.09 -8.49 -9.83
N THR A 81 -12.18 -8.82 -11.12
CA THR A 81 -13.45 -8.99 -11.85
C THR A 81 -14.21 -10.23 -11.37
N SER A 82 -13.51 -11.35 -11.13
CA SER A 82 -14.15 -12.59 -10.67
C SER A 82 -14.71 -12.47 -9.26
N ILE A 83 -13.99 -11.82 -8.36
CA ILE A 83 -14.49 -11.59 -6.99
C ILE A 83 -15.68 -10.62 -7.00
N HIS A 84 -15.62 -9.56 -7.80
CA HIS A 84 -16.76 -8.65 -7.95
C HIS A 84 -18.00 -9.40 -8.45
N ALA A 85 -17.84 -10.26 -9.46
CA ALA A 85 -18.94 -11.08 -9.99
C ALA A 85 -19.51 -12.02 -8.92
N LEU A 86 -18.67 -12.68 -8.11
CA LEU A 86 -19.11 -13.52 -7.00
C LEU A 86 -19.89 -12.77 -5.93
N LYS A 87 -19.43 -11.55 -5.58
CA LYS A 87 -20.11 -10.69 -4.58
C LYS A 87 -21.44 -10.16 -5.10
N THR A 88 -21.55 -9.93 -6.41
CA THR A 88 -22.76 -9.37 -7.03
C THR A 88 -23.78 -10.44 -7.39
N ASP A 89 -23.34 -11.59 -7.91
CA ASP A 89 -24.20 -12.72 -8.30
C ASP A 89 -23.61 -14.04 -7.83
N ARG A 90 -24.03 -14.48 -6.64
CA ARG A 90 -23.56 -15.73 -6.01
C ARG A 90 -23.93 -17.02 -6.77
N LYS A 91 -24.80 -16.95 -7.77
CA LYS A 91 -25.40 -18.16 -8.39
C LYS A 91 -24.60 -18.79 -9.52
N GLY A 92 -23.54 -18.12 -10.05
CA GLY A 92 -22.99 -18.54 -11.34
C GLY A 92 -21.50 -18.85 -11.41
N SER A 93 -20.73 -18.71 -10.32
CA SER A 93 -19.31 -18.40 -10.51
C SER A 93 -18.28 -19.44 -10.06
N PHE A 94 -18.67 -20.52 -9.37
CA PHE A 94 -17.72 -21.59 -9.08
C PHE A 94 -17.61 -22.55 -10.28
N ARG A 95 -16.36 -22.73 -10.76
CA ARG A 95 -16.07 -23.54 -11.93
C ARG A 95 -15.99 -25.04 -11.58
N ALA A 96 -16.19 -25.89 -12.58
CA ALA A 96 -16.22 -27.35 -12.44
C ALA A 96 -14.93 -28.01 -11.92
N MET A 97 -13.84 -27.26 -11.76
CA MET A 97 -12.54 -27.75 -11.25
C MET A 97 -12.37 -27.55 -9.73
N ASP A 98 -13.31 -26.88 -9.07
CA ASP A 98 -13.17 -26.59 -7.65
C ASP A 98 -13.49 -27.81 -6.82
N THR A 99 -12.50 -28.28 -6.06
CA THR A 99 -12.79 -29.24 -4.98
C THR A 99 -13.58 -28.52 -3.88
N ALA A 100 -14.38 -29.23 -3.10
CA ALA A 100 -15.13 -28.63 -2.00
C ALA A 100 -14.23 -27.84 -1.02
N THR A 101 -13.01 -28.30 -0.80
CA THR A 101 -12.02 -27.64 0.07
C THR A 101 -11.50 -26.34 -0.56
N THR A 102 -11.20 -26.34 -1.87
CA THR A 102 -10.75 -25.15 -2.60
C THR A 102 -11.84 -24.11 -2.64
N THR A 103 -13.08 -24.51 -2.92
CA THR A 103 -14.25 -23.61 -2.94
C THR A 103 -14.44 -22.94 -1.58
N ALA A 104 -14.45 -23.69 -0.48
CA ALA A 104 -14.61 -23.14 0.87
C ALA A 104 -13.49 -22.13 1.21
N ARG A 105 -12.25 -22.42 0.81
CA ARG A 105 -11.12 -21.49 1.05
C ARG A 105 -11.25 -20.22 0.23
N ILE A 106 -11.68 -20.32 -1.03
CA ILE A 106 -11.90 -19.13 -1.87
C ILE A 106 -13.06 -18.30 -1.33
N GLU A 107 -14.16 -18.91 -0.90
CA GLU A 107 -15.28 -18.19 -0.29
C GLU A 107 -14.83 -17.39 0.93
N GLU A 108 -14.02 -17.98 1.81
CA GLU A 108 -13.45 -17.30 2.98
C GLU A 108 -12.61 -16.07 2.58
N ILE A 109 -11.80 -16.19 1.53
CA ILE A 109 -10.97 -15.08 1.05
C ILE A 109 -11.84 -14.00 0.39
N VAL A 110 -12.82 -14.40 -0.43
CA VAL A 110 -13.73 -13.48 -1.13
C VAL A 110 -14.51 -12.59 -0.16
N GLU A 111 -14.92 -13.11 1.00
CA GLU A 111 -15.62 -12.31 2.02
C GLU A 111 -14.76 -11.12 2.51
N ARG A 112 -13.44 -11.29 2.59
CA ARG A 112 -12.47 -10.28 3.06
C ARG A 112 -11.92 -9.38 1.96
N PHE A 113 -11.95 -9.83 0.70
CA PHE A 113 -11.38 -9.10 -0.42
C PHE A 113 -12.37 -8.07 -0.95
N ASP A 114 -11.97 -6.80 -1.00
CA ASP A 114 -12.74 -5.75 -1.63
C ASP A 114 -12.25 -5.46 -3.05
N PRO A 115 -13.12 -5.63 -4.07
CA PRO A 115 -12.77 -5.30 -5.45
C PRO A 115 -12.49 -3.81 -5.63
N VAL A 116 -11.44 -3.50 -6.37
CA VAL A 116 -11.13 -2.12 -6.78
C VAL A 116 -12.02 -1.77 -7.98
N LEU A 117 -12.75 -0.67 -7.86
CA LEU A 117 -13.68 -0.21 -8.87
C LEU A 117 -13.11 0.95 -9.69
N HIS A 118 -13.48 1.01 -10.95
CA HIS A 118 -13.15 2.13 -11.81
C HIS A 118 -13.93 3.38 -11.38
N PRO A 119 -13.29 4.53 -11.13
CA PRO A 119 -13.92 5.69 -10.49
C PRO A 119 -15.07 6.30 -11.30
N GLN A 120 -15.05 6.15 -12.62
CA GLN A 120 -16.08 6.73 -13.50
C GLN A 120 -17.21 5.75 -13.82
N THR A 121 -16.90 4.45 -13.92
CA THR A 121 -17.89 3.44 -14.37
C THR A 121 -18.48 2.63 -13.24
N GLY A 122 -17.81 2.58 -12.07
CA GLY A 122 -18.18 1.71 -10.95
C GLY A 122 -17.98 0.21 -11.24
N LEU A 123 -17.41 -0.15 -12.39
CA LEU A 123 -17.10 -1.53 -12.74
C LEU A 123 -15.75 -1.94 -12.12
N PRO A 124 -15.54 -3.24 -11.83
CA PRO A 124 -14.23 -3.68 -11.32
C PRO A 124 -13.13 -3.44 -12.36
N LEU A 125 -11.97 -2.95 -11.91
CA LEU A 125 -10.82 -2.77 -12.78
C LEU A 125 -10.41 -4.10 -13.41
N ASP A 126 -10.29 -4.11 -14.71
CA ASP A 126 -9.74 -5.24 -15.47
C ASP A 126 -8.23 -5.10 -15.72
N ALA A 127 -7.64 -6.01 -16.50
CA ALA A 127 -6.22 -5.97 -16.83
C ALA A 127 -5.83 -4.73 -17.65
N GLY A 128 -6.73 -4.24 -18.50
CA GLY A 128 -6.53 -3.03 -19.30
C GLY A 128 -6.53 -1.79 -18.41
N ASP A 129 -7.49 -1.68 -17.50
CA ASP A 129 -7.58 -0.60 -16.54
C ASP A 129 -6.34 -0.57 -15.62
N LEU A 130 -5.90 -1.73 -15.12
CA LEU A 130 -4.68 -1.85 -14.31
C LEU A 130 -3.43 -1.42 -15.09
N MET A 131 -3.36 -1.69 -16.41
CA MET A 131 -2.30 -1.18 -17.27
C MET A 131 -2.38 0.35 -17.38
N MET A 132 -3.57 0.92 -17.55
CA MET A 132 -3.77 2.36 -17.62
C MET A 132 -3.37 3.04 -16.31
N VAL A 133 -3.68 2.43 -15.15
CA VAL A 133 -3.19 2.88 -13.84
C VAL A 133 -1.66 2.85 -13.80
N TYR A 134 -1.04 1.74 -14.17
CA TYR A 134 0.43 1.58 -14.15
C TYR A 134 1.17 2.57 -15.04
N LEU A 135 0.57 2.94 -16.16
CA LEU A 135 1.11 3.92 -17.11
C LEU A 135 0.80 5.38 -16.71
N GLY A 136 -0.02 5.60 -15.68
CA GLY A 136 -0.43 6.92 -15.22
C GLY A 136 -1.47 7.60 -16.10
N TYR A 137 -2.29 6.84 -16.81
CA TYR A 137 -3.42 7.34 -17.58
C TYR A 137 -4.76 7.24 -16.87
N LEU A 138 -4.87 6.35 -15.88
CA LEU A 138 -6.02 6.21 -15.00
C LEU A 138 -5.56 6.50 -13.57
N GLU A 139 -6.12 7.55 -13.00
CA GLU A 139 -5.85 7.94 -11.62
C GLU A 139 -6.95 7.41 -10.70
N LEU A 140 -6.54 6.96 -9.51
CA LEU A 140 -7.41 6.44 -8.46
C LEU A 140 -7.19 7.25 -7.19
N PRO A 141 -7.68 8.50 -7.13
CA PRO A 141 -7.40 9.40 -6.03
C PRO A 141 -7.89 8.88 -4.67
N GLU A 142 -8.94 8.04 -4.67
CA GLU A 142 -9.48 7.44 -3.44
C GLU A 142 -8.57 6.36 -2.84
N LEU A 143 -7.68 5.75 -3.65
CA LEU A 143 -6.76 4.71 -3.20
C LEU A 143 -5.37 5.25 -2.90
N VAL A 144 -5.03 6.38 -3.48
CA VAL A 144 -3.77 7.06 -3.19
C VAL A 144 -4.02 7.88 -1.94
N PRO A 145 -3.33 7.58 -0.82
CA PRO A 145 -3.34 8.48 0.32
C PRO A 145 -3.07 9.90 -0.20
N ALA A 146 -3.88 10.85 0.23
CA ALA A 146 -3.84 12.23 -0.22
C ALA A 146 -2.39 12.71 -0.31
N ALA A 147 -2.00 13.15 -1.51
CA ALA A 147 -0.68 13.59 -1.93
C ALA A 147 0.45 12.58 -1.65
N ALA A 148 1.07 12.06 -2.71
CA ALA A 148 2.42 11.54 -2.58
C ALA A 148 3.25 12.66 -1.93
N VAL A 149 3.58 12.48 -0.65
CA VAL A 149 4.34 13.48 0.11
C VAL A 149 5.60 13.73 -0.69
N ASP A 150 5.82 14.98 -1.08
CA ASP A 150 6.98 15.42 -1.83
C ASP A 150 8.24 14.83 -1.22
N ASP A 151 9.14 14.28 -2.04
CA ASP A 151 10.38 13.65 -1.56
C ASP A 151 11.20 14.61 -0.71
N GLN A 152 11.14 15.91 -0.99
CA GLN A 152 11.80 16.93 -0.20
C GLN A 152 11.12 17.11 1.16
N ALA A 153 9.78 17.10 1.21
CA ALA A 153 9.01 17.13 2.45
C ALA A 153 9.24 15.88 3.28
N MET A 154 9.32 14.70 2.64
CA MET A 154 9.62 13.44 3.30
C MET A 154 11.04 13.41 3.86
N ALA A 155 12.04 13.88 3.10
CA ALA A 155 13.42 13.97 3.58
C ALA A 155 13.56 14.91 4.78
N LYS A 156 12.84 16.04 4.76
CA LYS A 156 12.80 16.97 5.88
C LYS A 156 12.11 16.37 7.09
N ALA A 157 11.00 15.64 6.89
CA ALA A 157 10.32 14.93 7.96
C ALA A 157 11.20 13.82 8.55
N ALA A 158 11.90 13.04 7.72
CA ALA A 158 12.82 12.01 8.17
C ALA A 158 13.92 12.53 9.12
N SER A 159 14.37 13.78 8.93
CA SER A 159 15.36 14.41 9.80
C SER A 159 14.78 14.98 11.09
N LYS A 160 13.49 15.23 11.17
CA LYS A 160 12.84 15.94 12.27
C LYS A 160 11.90 15.07 13.12
N ILE A 161 11.45 13.93 12.60
CA ILE A 161 10.36 13.15 13.23
C ILE A 161 10.71 12.74 14.66
N GLY A 162 11.95 12.44 14.96
CA GLY A 162 12.39 12.07 16.30
C GLY A 162 12.15 13.17 17.33
N SER A 163 12.67 14.38 17.03
CA SER A 163 12.48 15.53 17.91
C SER A 163 11.02 15.97 18.00
N TRP A 164 10.29 15.91 16.90
CA TRP A 164 8.87 16.22 16.91
C TRP A 164 8.06 15.30 17.82
N VAL A 165 8.35 13.98 17.79
CA VAL A 165 7.70 13.01 18.70
C VAL A 165 8.10 13.27 20.16
N GLU A 166 9.37 13.56 20.43
CA GLU A 166 9.85 13.89 21.77
C GLU A 166 9.11 15.11 22.34
N ASP A 167 8.94 16.15 21.54
CA ASP A 167 8.19 17.36 21.91
C ASP A 167 6.73 17.01 22.25
N ARG A 168 6.05 16.18 21.44
CA ARG A 168 4.67 15.75 21.72
C ARG A 168 4.55 14.92 23.00
N LEU A 169 5.49 14.04 23.27
CA LEU A 169 5.53 13.30 24.55
C LEU A 169 5.72 14.25 25.74
N SER A 170 6.59 15.23 25.58
CA SER A 170 6.88 16.24 26.61
C SER A 170 5.67 17.14 26.89
N GLU A 171 4.96 17.61 25.87
CA GLU A 171 3.72 18.39 25.99
C GLU A 171 2.63 17.67 26.81
N ARG A 172 2.62 16.34 26.74
CA ARG A 172 1.72 15.49 27.55
C ARG A 172 2.24 15.18 28.94
N GLY A 173 3.36 15.73 29.32
CA GLY A 173 3.98 15.50 30.63
C GLY A 173 4.52 14.09 30.82
N LEU A 174 4.69 13.33 29.72
CA LEU A 174 5.27 11.99 29.76
C LEU A 174 6.79 12.09 29.90
N LYS A 175 7.34 11.37 30.86
CA LYS A 175 8.78 11.20 30.92
C LYS A 175 9.24 10.38 29.72
N PHE A 176 10.38 10.73 29.17
CA PHE A 176 10.93 10.11 27.96
C PHE A 176 10.89 8.56 28.00
N ARG A 177 11.30 7.96 29.12
CA ARG A 177 11.27 6.50 29.29
C ARG A 177 9.86 5.92 29.20
N ASP A 178 8.89 6.59 29.81
CA ASP A 178 7.49 6.13 29.84
C ASP A 178 6.87 6.30 28.44
N GLY A 179 7.22 7.38 27.73
CA GLY A 179 6.83 7.61 26.34
C GLY A 179 7.37 6.54 25.39
N LEU A 180 8.65 6.15 25.50
CA LEU A 180 9.22 5.06 24.71
C LEU A 180 8.56 3.70 25.01
N GLN A 181 8.21 3.43 26.25
CA GLN A 181 7.50 2.21 26.59
C GLN A 181 6.11 2.20 25.97
N LEU A 182 5.41 3.31 26.02
CA LEU A 182 4.08 3.45 25.42
C LEU A 182 4.11 3.30 23.88
N ILE A 183 5.13 3.85 23.21
CA ILE A 183 5.38 3.64 21.78
C ILE A 183 5.53 2.14 21.49
N LYS A 184 6.33 1.41 22.27
CA LYS A 184 6.54 -0.04 22.09
C LYS A 184 5.24 -0.83 22.25
N ASP A 185 4.43 -0.47 23.23
CA ASP A 185 3.18 -1.18 23.57
C ASP A 185 2.08 -0.92 22.52
N LYS A 186 2.14 0.21 21.83
CA LYS A 186 1.13 0.64 20.83
C LYS A 186 1.55 0.44 19.36
N TRP A 187 2.79 0.00 19.14
CA TRP A 187 3.31 -0.18 17.79
C TRP A 187 2.56 -1.26 17.01
N THR A 188 2.13 -0.93 15.80
CA THR A 188 1.34 -1.81 14.91
C THR A 188 2.15 -2.39 13.75
N GLY A 189 3.39 -1.93 13.54
CA GLY A 189 4.27 -2.35 12.46
C GLY A 189 5.18 -3.54 12.80
N SER A 190 6.25 -3.71 12.03
CA SER A 190 7.26 -4.74 12.26
C SER A 190 8.10 -4.45 13.52
N ASP A 191 8.66 -5.49 14.14
CA ASP A 191 9.58 -5.33 15.28
C ASP A 191 10.81 -4.49 14.91
N THR A 192 11.34 -4.65 13.70
CA THR A 192 12.48 -3.87 13.19
C THR A 192 12.12 -2.39 13.05
N GLY A 193 10.92 -2.07 12.52
CA GLY A 193 10.43 -0.69 12.42
C GLY A 193 10.24 -0.06 13.80
N ARG A 194 9.66 -0.82 14.75
CA ARG A 194 9.52 -0.38 16.15
C ARG A 194 10.86 0.00 16.76
N ASP A 195 11.84 -0.89 16.63
CA ASP A 195 13.16 -0.69 17.23
C ASP A 195 13.89 0.51 16.61
N LEU A 196 13.77 0.67 15.27
CA LEU A 196 14.28 1.85 14.58
C LEU A 196 13.56 3.12 15.04
N PHE A 197 12.24 3.13 15.12
CA PHE A 197 11.49 4.30 15.58
C PHE A 197 11.87 4.71 17.00
N CYS A 198 11.98 3.76 17.90
CA CYS A 198 12.45 4.03 19.26
C CYS A 198 13.87 4.63 19.31
N GLN A 199 14.78 4.16 18.43
CA GLN A 199 16.14 4.73 18.32
C GLN A 199 16.11 6.14 17.74
N VAL A 200 15.24 6.41 16.75
CA VAL A 200 15.08 7.75 16.16
C VAL A 200 14.53 8.74 17.18
N VAL A 201 13.50 8.34 17.94
CA VAL A 201 12.95 9.19 19.01
C VAL A 201 13.98 9.41 20.14
N ALA A 202 14.85 8.43 20.39
CA ALA A 202 15.95 8.56 21.34
C ALA A 202 17.17 9.36 20.83
N GLY A 203 17.12 9.86 19.58
CA GLY A 203 18.25 10.56 18.95
C GLY A 203 19.47 9.68 18.67
N MET A 204 19.31 8.34 18.70
CA MET A 204 20.40 7.37 18.45
C MET A 204 20.48 6.91 16.99
N ALA A 205 19.47 7.21 16.19
CA ALA A 205 19.41 6.89 14.76
C ALA A 205 18.66 8.01 14.02
N SER A 206 18.65 7.93 12.70
CA SER A 206 17.81 8.78 11.83
C SER A 206 17.16 7.91 10.78
N TYR A 207 15.99 8.31 10.31
CA TYR A 207 15.33 7.67 9.18
C TYR A 207 16.01 8.05 7.86
N SER A 208 16.13 7.09 6.95
CA SER A 208 16.17 7.44 5.52
C SER A 208 14.75 7.75 5.05
N THR A 209 14.64 8.49 3.94
CA THR A 209 13.32 8.78 3.33
C THR A 209 12.51 7.51 3.04
N GLU A 210 13.19 6.45 2.57
CA GLU A 210 12.57 5.16 2.25
C GLU A 210 12.08 4.42 3.51
N GLN A 211 12.88 4.44 4.57
CA GLN A 211 12.51 3.82 5.85
C GLN A 211 11.34 4.56 6.49
N LEU A 212 11.36 5.90 6.52
CA LEU A 212 10.24 6.66 7.04
C LEU A 212 8.96 6.38 6.26
N ARG A 213 9.04 6.31 4.91
CA ARG A 213 7.89 5.99 4.07
C ARG A 213 7.32 4.61 4.35
N ALA A 214 8.17 3.64 4.65
CA ALA A 214 7.74 2.27 4.98
C ALA A 214 7.05 2.17 6.36
N ASP A 215 7.49 2.99 7.32
CA ASP A 215 7.00 2.97 8.69
C ASP A 215 5.93 4.07 8.96
N LEU A 216 5.54 4.86 7.97
CA LEU A 216 4.71 6.04 8.17
C LEU A 216 3.32 5.70 8.72
N ASP A 217 2.67 4.64 8.20
CA ASP A 217 1.37 4.18 8.69
C ASP A 217 1.46 3.65 10.13
N PRO A 218 2.41 2.76 10.50
CA PRO A 218 2.65 2.39 11.89
C PRO A 218 2.92 3.58 12.82
N ILE A 219 3.69 4.58 12.36
CA ILE A 219 3.96 5.79 13.12
C ILE A 219 2.67 6.57 13.33
N ALA A 220 1.87 6.80 12.28
CA ALA A 220 0.60 7.51 12.36
C ALA A 220 -0.35 6.82 13.34
N ALA A 221 -0.54 5.51 13.23
CA ALA A 221 -1.38 4.73 14.13
C ALA A 221 -0.89 4.81 15.60
N THR A 222 0.43 4.74 15.80
CA THR A 222 1.02 4.84 17.14
C THR A 222 0.81 6.24 17.71
N ILE A 223 1.08 7.29 16.95
CA ILE A 223 0.90 8.68 17.39
C ILE A 223 -0.58 8.97 17.65
N SER A 224 -1.50 8.56 16.75
CA SER A 224 -2.95 8.69 16.97
C SER A 224 -3.38 8.10 18.30
N SER A 225 -2.88 6.89 18.62
CA SER A 225 -3.15 6.25 19.92
C SER A 225 -2.52 6.95 21.12
N LEU A 226 -1.44 7.71 20.92
CA LEU A 226 -0.76 8.47 21.98
C LEU A 226 -1.45 9.80 22.26
N ILE A 227 -1.99 10.47 21.21
CA ILE A 227 -2.58 11.80 21.36
C ILE A 227 -4.11 11.77 21.40
N ASP A 228 -4.72 10.61 21.21
CA ASP A 228 -6.18 10.42 21.16
C ASP A 228 -6.85 11.25 20.05
N GLU A 229 -6.16 11.32 18.91
CA GLU A 229 -6.61 12.01 17.69
C GLU A 229 -6.37 11.09 16.49
N ASP A 230 -7.31 11.04 15.55
CA ASP A 230 -7.14 10.29 14.30
C ASP A 230 -6.22 11.09 13.36
N ILE A 231 -4.97 10.63 13.20
CA ILE A 231 -3.98 11.23 12.31
C ILE A 231 -3.65 10.24 11.21
N VAL A 232 -3.73 10.69 9.95
CA VAL A 232 -3.30 9.89 8.81
C VAL A 232 -1.82 10.14 8.46
N ALA A 233 -1.21 9.17 7.77
CA ALA A 233 0.22 9.19 7.44
C ALA A 233 0.69 10.48 6.74
N ALA A 234 -0.11 11.03 5.83
CA ALA A 234 0.23 12.28 5.13
C ALA A 234 0.26 13.49 6.08
N GLU A 235 -0.65 13.55 7.04
CA GLU A 235 -0.72 14.64 8.02
C GLU A 235 0.49 14.66 8.95
N ILE A 236 1.05 13.49 9.30
CA ILE A 236 2.30 13.41 10.08
C ILE A 236 3.42 14.19 9.40
N VAL A 237 3.57 14.03 8.08
CA VAL A 237 4.63 14.71 7.34
C VAL A 237 4.41 16.23 7.30
N GLU A 238 3.16 16.66 7.18
CA GLU A 238 2.80 18.08 7.25
C GLU A 238 3.06 18.65 8.65
N MET A 239 2.61 17.97 9.70
CA MET A 239 2.80 18.39 11.09
C MET A 239 4.27 18.46 11.51
N VAL A 240 5.09 17.50 11.07
CA VAL A 240 6.54 17.48 11.35
C VAL A 240 7.28 18.60 10.60
N ASN A 241 6.75 19.08 9.48
CA ASN A 241 7.36 20.12 8.65
C ASN A 241 6.86 21.53 8.99
N ALA A 242 5.76 21.63 9.71
CA ALA A 242 5.24 22.92 10.18
C ALA A 242 6.17 23.55 11.22
#